data_7f1d4c35f03464ef33211ea5e4969b42
#
_entry.id   7f1d4c35f03464ef33211ea5e4969b42
#
_cell.length_a   1.000
_cell.length_b   1.000
_cell.length_c   1.000
_cell.angle_alpha   90.00
_cell.angle_beta   90.00
_cell.angle_gamma   90.00
#
_symmetry.space_group_name_H-M   'P 1'
#
loop_
_entity.id
_entity.type
_entity.pdbx_description
1 polymer ?
#
loop_
_entity_poly.entity_id
_entity_poly.type
_entity_poly.pdbx_seq_one_letter_code
_entity_poly.pdbx_strand_id
1 'polypeptide(L)'
;NNVFIPFMLKEKSGNIIHIGSVVAHEANASVPYVTSKASVSAYVRVMGNYLANSGVIMSGILPGAFYGDDNAMARFKYFKPDEYKKFIKELPQNKMPLAKDYLKIIKLLSFKKSKIFSGSMIYLDQGQSKTINQIYY
;
A
#
# COMPACT_ATOMS: atom_id res chain seq x y z
N ASN A 1 -8.09 -7.94 11.66
CA ASN A 1 -8.81 -8.83 10.71
C ASN A 1 -9.54 -9.97 11.43
N ASN A 2 -8.99 -10.53 12.53
CA ASN A 2 -9.60 -11.66 13.25
C ASN A 2 -11.02 -11.40 13.74
N VAL A 3 -11.41 -10.15 13.95
CA VAL A 3 -12.77 -9.77 14.35
C VAL A 3 -13.70 -9.66 13.13
N PHE A 4 -13.28 -9.01 12.07
CA PHE A 4 -14.15 -8.68 10.95
C PHE A 4 -14.31 -9.81 9.92
N ILE A 5 -13.25 -10.59 9.67
CA ILE A 5 -13.30 -11.66 8.67
C ILE A 5 -14.42 -12.68 8.96
N PRO A 6 -14.64 -13.17 10.19
CA PRO A 6 -15.73 -14.11 10.47
C PRO A 6 -17.11 -13.56 10.07
N PHE A 7 -17.39 -12.29 10.31
CA PHE A 7 -18.65 -11.66 9.91
C PHE A 7 -18.77 -11.56 8.39
N MET A 8 -17.69 -11.15 7.70
CA MET A 8 -17.67 -11.07 6.25
C MET A 8 -17.84 -12.44 5.58
N LEU A 9 -17.25 -13.49 6.17
CA LEU A 9 -17.41 -14.87 5.71
C LEU A 9 -18.86 -15.34 5.84
N LYS A 10 -19.53 -15.04 6.95
CA LYS A 10 -20.93 -15.37 7.17
C LYS A 10 -21.82 -14.68 6.11
N GLU A 11 -21.57 -13.41 5.86
CA GLU A 11 -22.30 -12.61 4.85
C GLU A 11 -21.85 -12.90 3.40
N LYS A 12 -20.81 -13.72 3.20
CA LYS A 12 -20.18 -14.00 1.90
C LYS A 12 -19.86 -12.72 1.11
N SER A 13 -19.50 -11.68 1.82
CA SER A 13 -19.27 -10.34 1.25
C SER A 13 -18.37 -9.50 2.15
N GLY A 14 -17.37 -8.87 1.56
CA GLY A 14 -16.50 -7.91 2.25
C GLY A 14 -15.29 -7.54 1.42
N ASN A 15 -14.79 -6.32 1.64
CA ASN A 15 -13.53 -5.87 1.07
C ASN A 15 -12.61 -5.39 2.20
N ILE A 16 -11.40 -5.91 2.23
CA ILE A 16 -10.35 -5.50 3.15
C ILE A 16 -9.21 -4.94 2.31
N ILE A 17 -8.87 -3.68 2.54
CA ILE A 17 -7.83 -2.97 1.81
C ILE A 17 -6.71 -2.60 2.78
N HIS A 18 -5.53 -3.14 2.57
CA HIS A 18 -4.35 -2.82 3.36
C HIS A 18 -3.54 -1.68 2.74
N ILE A 19 -3.03 -0.81 3.58
CA ILE A 19 -2.09 0.24 3.18
C ILE A 19 -0.67 -0.21 3.52
N GLY A 20 0.01 -0.73 2.51
CA GLY A 20 1.41 -1.11 2.57
C GLY A 20 2.36 0.08 2.36
N SER A 21 3.46 -0.16 1.69
CA SER A 21 4.42 0.84 1.20
C SER A 21 5.34 0.18 0.18
N VAL A 22 5.87 0.95 -0.77
CA VAL A 22 6.90 0.47 -1.71
C VAL A 22 8.14 -0.05 -0.99
N VAL A 23 8.46 0.47 0.19
CA VAL A 23 9.59 0.00 1.00
C VAL A 23 9.46 -1.45 1.47
N ALA A 24 8.28 -2.06 1.34
CA ALA A 24 8.12 -3.49 1.56
C ALA A 24 9.04 -4.35 0.67
N HIS A 25 9.46 -3.79 -0.46
CA HIS A 25 10.26 -4.47 -1.47
C HIS A 25 11.59 -3.76 -1.75
N GLU A 26 11.99 -2.82 -0.91
CA GLU A 26 13.20 -2.02 -1.06
C GLU A 26 13.99 -1.95 0.26
N ALA A 27 15.32 -1.86 0.18
CA ALA A 27 16.20 -1.74 1.35
C ALA A 27 16.57 -0.27 1.64
N ASN A 28 15.60 0.64 1.58
CA ASN A 28 15.83 2.09 1.66
C ASN A 28 15.19 2.77 2.88
N ALA A 29 14.77 1.99 3.88
CA ALA A 29 14.19 2.50 5.12
C ALA A 29 14.69 1.69 6.33
N SER A 30 14.24 2.04 7.55
CA SER A 30 14.64 1.32 8.76
C SER A 30 14.16 -0.14 8.75
N VAL A 31 14.98 -1.04 9.32
CA VAL A 31 14.68 -2.48 9.37
C VAL A 31 13.28 -2.78 9.94
N PRO A 32 12.85 -2.21 11.09
CA PRO A 32 11.51 -2.47 11.62
C PRO A 32 10.39 -2.04 10.67
N TYR A 33 10.58 -0.93 9.95
CA TYR A 33 9.58 -0.44 9.02
C TYR A 33 9.49 -1.31 7.76
N VAL A 34 10.63 -1.66 7.17
CA VAL A 34 10.69 -2.55 5.98
C VAL A 34 10.06 -3.89 6.32
N THR A 35 10.50 -4.56 7.41
CA THR A 35 9.97 -5.87 7.80
C THR A 35 8.47 -5.84 8.09
N SER A 36 7.99 -4.79 8.79
CA SER A 36 6.55 -4.60 9.04
C SER A 36 5.76 -4.45 7.75
N LYS A 37 6.24 -3.68 6.77
CA LYS A 37 5.54 -3.47 5.49
C LYS A 37 5.64 -4.69 4.57
N ALA A 38 6.76 -5.41 4.60
CA ALA A 38 6.91 -6.68 3.89
C ALA A 38 5.93 -7.75 4.42
N SER A 39 5.78 -7.85 5.75
CA SER A 39 4.82 -8.78 6.35
C SER A 39 3.37 -8.47 5.96
N VAL A 40 2.99 -7.20 5.82
CA VAL A 40 1.67 -6.79 5.31
C VAL A 40 1.47 -7.28 3.87
N SER A 41 2.47 -7.14 2.99
CA SER A 41 2.39 -7.61 1.61
C SER A 41 2.24 -9.13 1.53
N ALA A 42 3.03 -9.87 2.29
CA ALA A 42 2.91 -11.33 2.39
C ALA A 42 1.55 -11.75 2.94
N TYR A 43 1.06 -11.10 3.99
CA TYR A 43 -0.24 -11.36 4.59
C TYR A 43 -1.38 -11.18 3.59
N VAL A 44 -1.42 -10.06 2.87
CA VAL A 44 -2.43 -9.79 1.85
C VAL A 44 -2.42 -10.88 0.77
N ARG A 45 -1.23 -11.30 0.33
CA ARG A 45 -1.09 -12.32 -0.70
C ARG A 45 -1.64 -13.67 -0.24
N VAL A 46 -1.23 -14.13 0.94
CA VAL A 46 -1.66 -15.41 1.51
C VAL A 46 -3.16 -15.41 1.81
N MET A 47 -3.64 -14.37 2.51
CA MET A 47 -5.06 -14.27 2.87
C MET A 47 -5.97 -14.04 1.66
N GLY A 48 -5.52 -13.29 0.65
CA GLY A 48 -6.27 -13.13 -0.58
C GLY A 48 -6.49 -14.46 -1.31
N ASN A 49 -5.49 -15.34 -1.33
CA ASN A 49 -5.62 -16.69 -1.85
C ASN A 49 -6.59 -17.52 -0.98
N TYR A 50 -6.41 -17.53 0.34
CA TYR A 50 -7.28 -18.25 1.27
C TYR A 50 -8.75 -17.84 1.16
N LEU A 51 -9.04 -16.57 0.94
CA LEU A 51 -10.38 -16.00 0.86
C LEU A 51 -10.99 -16.02 -0.55
N ALA A 52 -10.27 -16.45 -1.58
CA ALA A 52 -10.64 -16.28 -3.00
C ALA A 52 -12.06 -16.74 -3.35
N ASN A 53 -12.55 -17.84 -2.73
CA ASN A 53 -13.87 -18.41 -2.99
C ASN A 53 -14.93 -18.05 -1.95
N SER A 54 -14.58 -17.22 -0.95
CA SER A 54 -15.47 -16.93 0.18
C SER A 54 -16.44 -15.77 -0.05
N GLY A 55 -16.24 -14.99 -1.12
CA GLY A 55 -16.92 -13.71 -1.33
C GLY A 55 -16.26 -12.53 -0.60
N VAL A 56 -15.21 -12.77 0.19
CA VAL A 56 -14.40 -11.73 0.85
C VAL A 56 -13.16 -11.46 0.01
N ILE A 57 -12.89 -10.19 -0.26
CA ILE A 57 -11.75 -9.75 -1.07
C ILE A 57 -10.73 -9.09 -0.16
N MET A 58 -9.49 -9.53 -0.23
CA MET A 58 -8.38 -8.85 0.45
C MET A 58 -7.38 -8.36 -0.59
N SER A 59 -7.09 -7.07 -0.56
CA SER A 59 -6.14 -6.41 -1.45
C SER A 59 -5.38 -5.32 -0.70
N GLY A 60 -4.46 -4.66 -1.37
CA GLY A 60 -3.77 -3.53 -0.79
C GLY A 60 -3.13 -2.63 -1.83
N ILE A 61 -2.64 -1.49 -1.36
CA ILE A 61 -1.87 -0.53 -2.13
C ILE A 61 -0.48 -0.36 -1.52
N LEU A 62 0.49 -0.08 -2.37
CA LEU A 62 1.87 0.24 -2.03
C LEU A 62 2.15 1.70 -2.42
N PRO A 63 1.81 2.68 -1.57
CA PRO A 63 2.17 4.06 -1.81
C PRO A 63 3.68 4.25 -1.79
N GLY A 64 4.19 5.17 -2.62
CA GLY A 64 5.46 5.82 -2.42
C GLY A 64 5.38 6.90 -1.34
N ALA A 65 6.29 7.86 -1.36
CA ALA A 65 6.20 9.03 -0.51
C ALA A 65 4.98 9.87 -0.89
N PHE A 66 4.19 10.26 0.10
CA PHE A 66 3.05 11.17 -0.07
C PHE A 66 2.93 12.15 1.10
N TYR A 67 2.39 13.31 0.82
CA TYR A 67 2.18 14.33 1.83
C TYR A 67 0.80 14.20 2.48
N GLY A 68 0.77 14.29 3.79
CA GLY A 68 -0.43 14.42 4.62
C GLY A 68 -0.10 15.30 5.82
N ASP A 69 -1.07 15.96 6.39
CA ASP A 69 -0.86 17.04 7.37
C ASP A 69 -0.13 16.61 8.64
N ASP A 70 -0.20 15.34 9.01
CA ASP A 70 0.45 14.79 10.21
C ASP A 70 1.20 13.46 9.94
N ASN A 71 1.76 13.29 8.76
CA ASN A 71 2.54 12.10 8.43
C ASN A 71 4.06 12.32 8.56
N ALA A 72 4.84 11.27 8.29
CA ALA A 72 6.30 11.33 8.31
C ALA A 72 6.87 12.40 7.37
N MET A 73 6.23 12.66 6.22
CA MET A 73 6.70 13.66 5.25
C MET A 73 6.41 15.08 5.71
N ALA A 74 5.32 15.33 6.44
CA ALA A 74 5.06 16.62 7.09
C ALA A 74 6.13 16.90 8.16
N ARG A 75 6.44 15.91 9.00
CA ARG A 75 7.51 16.02 10.00
C ARG A 75 8.88 16.20 9.33
N PHE A 76 9.19 15.46 8.26
CA PHE A 76 10.43 15.63 7.52
C PHE A 76 10.57 17.05 6.95
N LYS A 77 9.53 17.59 6.35
CA LYS A 77 9.49 18.97 5.85
C LYS A 77 9.74 20.01 6.97
N TYR A 78 9.17 19.78 8.15
CA TYR A 78 9.28 20.70 9.28
C TYR A 78 10.69 20.67 9.89
N PHE A 79 11.23 19.48 10.19
CA PHE A 79 12.50 19.36 10.90
C PHE A 79 13.74 19.46 10.00
N LYS A 80 13.61 19.14 8.71
CA LYS A 80 14.71 19.06 7.74
C LYS A 80 14.32 19.64 6.39
N PRO A 81 13.99 20.94 6.30
CA PRO A 81 13.41 21.54 5.11
C PRO A 81 14.29 21.46 3.87
N ASP A 82 15.62 21.57 4.01
CA ASP A 82 16.52 21.52 2.85
C ASP A 82 16.76 20.11 2.36
N GLU A 83 16.84 19.11 3.26
CA GLU A 83 16.85 17.70 2.87
C GLU A 83 15.52 17.31 2.21
N TYR A 84 14.39 17.80 2.70
CA TYR A 84 13.08 17.60 2.11
C TYR A 84 13.01 18.17 0.67
N LYS A 85 13.53 19.39 0.44
CA LYS A 85 13.58 19.99 -0.90
C LYS A 85 14.43 19.15 -1.87
N LYS A 86 15.57 18.61 -1.42
CA LYS A 86 16.41 17.71 -2.21
C LYS A 86 15.64 16.43 -2.55
N PHE A 87 15.02 15.80 -1.55
CA PHE A 87 14.21 14.60 -1.73
C PHE A 87 13.09 14.79 -2.76
N ILE A 88 12.36 15.93 -2.72
CA ILE A 88 11.33 16.23 -3.72
C ILE A 88 11.90 16.27 -5.14
N LYS A 89 13.09 16.83 -5.34
CA LYS A 89 13.73 16.90 -6.66
C LYS A 89 14.17 15.53 -7.19
N GLU A 90 14.38 14.55 -6.32
CA GLU A 90 14.74 13.18 -6.67
C GLU A 90 13.52 12.33 -7.08
N LEU A 91 12.30 12.78 -6.75
CA LEU A 91 11.09 12.09 -7.17
C LEU A 91 10.88 12.22 -8.69
N PRO A 92 10.37 11.18 -9.37
CA PRO A 92 10.24 11.17 -10.83
C PRO A 92 9.47 12.35 -11.40
N GLN A 93 8.49 12.88 -10.65
CA GLN A 93 7.68 14.03 -11.10
C GLN A 93 8.08 15.34 -10.39
N ASN A 94 9.20 15.38 -9.66
CA ASN A 94 9.59 16.49 -8.78
C ASN A 94 8.45 16.97 -7.87
N LYS A 95 7.54 16.08 -7.55
CA LYS A 95 6.32 16.35 -6.79
C LYS A 95 5.89 15.13 -6.00
N MET A 96 5.40 15.37 -4.79
CA MET A 96 4.82 14.34 -3.94
C MET A 96 3.30 14.37 -4.07
N PRO A 97 2.62 13.21 -4.23
CA PRO A 97 1.17 13.15 -4.21
C PRO A 97 0.63 13.49 -2.81
N LEU A 98 -0.61 13.88 -2.74
CA LEU A 98 -1.33 14.10 -1.50
C LEU A 98 -2.05 12.80 -1.07
N ALA A 99 -2.30 12.64 0.22
CA ALA A 99 -3.06 11.50 0.74
C ALA A 99 -4.42 11.31 0.04
N LYS A 100 -5.11 12.42 -0.30
CA LYS A 100 -6.40 12.39 -1.02
C LYS A 100 -6.32 11.80 -2.43
N ASP A 101 -5.16 11.80 -3.08
CA ASP A 101 -5.01 11.31 -4.45
C ASP A 101 -5.21 9.79 -4.53
N TYR A 102 -5.02 9.08 -3.42
CA TYR A 102 -5.27 7.63 -3.31
C TYR A 102 -6.75 7.26 -3.17
N LEU A 103 -7.63 8.22 -2.84
CA LEU A 103 -9.05 7.94 -2.56
C LEU A 103 -9.78 7.29 -3.73
N LYS A 104 -9.43 7.65 -4.96
CA LYS A 104 -10.05 7.09 -6.17
C LYS A 104 -9.81 5.58 -6.28
N ILE A 105 -8.57 5.14 -6.05
CA ILE A 105 -8.23 3.72 -6.13
C ILE A 105 -8.78 2.94 -4.93
N ILE A 106 -8.75 3.53 -3.73
CA ILE A 106 -9.37 2.92 -2.54
C ILE A 106 -10.86 2.71 -2.78
N LYS A 107 -11.54 3.72 -3.33
CA LYS A 107 -12.96 3.60 -3.70
C LYS A 107 -13.18 2.49 -4.72
N LEU A 108 -12.35 2.39 -5.76
CA LEU A 108 -12.44 1.31 -6.74
C LEU A 108 -12.29 -0.07 -6.08
N LEU A 109 -11.29 -0.25 -5.22
CA LEU A 109 -11.05 -1.50 -4.50
C LEU A 109 -12.16 -1.86 -3.51
N SER A 110 -12.98 -0.88 -3.08
CA SER A 110 -14.09 -1.10 -2.16
C SER A 110 -15.35 -1.68 -2.82
N PHE A 111 -15.43 -1.73 -4.16
CA PHE A 111 -16.60 -2.28 -4.83
C PHE A 111 -16.65 -3.81 -4.79
N LYS A 112 -17.85 -4.36 -4.66
CA LYS A 112 -18.12 -5.82 -4.58
C LYS A 112 -17.58 -6.63 -5.78
N LYS A 113 -17.38 -6.00 -6.93
CA LYS A 113 -16.91 -6.66 -8.17
C LYS A 113 -15.39 -6.67 -8.33
N SER A 114 -14.64 -6.21 -7.34
CA SER A 114 -13.18 -6.13 -7.42
C SER A 114 -12.43 -7.44 -7.12
N LYS A 115 -13.06 -8.60 -7.39
CA LYS A 115 -12.48 -9.94 -7.12
C LYS A 115 -11.13 -10.18 -7.79
N ILE A 116 -10.90 -9.58 -8.96
CA ILE A 116 -9.63 -9.67 -9.68
C ILE A 116 -8.44 -9.12 -8.86
N PHE A 117 -8.69 -8.26 -7.87
CA PHE A 117 -7.66 -7.69 -7.01
C PHE A 117 -7.34 -8.54 -5.78
N SER A 118 -8.03 -9.69 -5.59
CA SER A 118 -7.78 -10.53 -4.42
C SER A 118 -6.31 -10.99 -4.36
N GLY A 119 -5.67 -10.73 -3.23
CA GLY A 119 -4.24 -11.00 -3.00
C GLY A 119 -3.28 -10.02 -3.69
N SER A 120 -3.78 -8.99 -4.37
CA SER A 120 -2.93 -8.01 -5.07
C SER A 120 -2.46 -6.91 -4.14
N MET A 121 -1.19 -6.51 -4.31
CA MET A 121 -0.61 -5.27 -3.77
C MET A 121 -0.24 -4.38 -4.95
N ILE A 122 -0.88 -3.22 -5.06
CA ILE A 122 -0.82 -2.33 -6.22
C ILE A 122 0.14 -1.19 -5.94
N TYR A 123 1.20 -1.05 -6.74
CA TYR A 123 2.11 0.08 -6.67
C TYR A 123 1.42 1.38 -7.08
N LEU A 124 1.47 2.37 -6.20
CA LEU A 124 0.90 3.71 -6.42
C LEU A 124 1.91 4.76 -5.96
N ASP A 125 3.01 4.87 -6.67
CA ASP A 125 4.20 5.59 -6.24
C ASP A 125 4.74 6.58 -7.27
N GLN A 126 4.01 6.79 -8.36
CA GLN A 126 4.41 7.67 -9.46
C GLN A 126 5.75 7.27 -10.12
N GLY A 127 6.13 5.98 -10.03
CA GLY A 127 7.40 5.48 -10.54
C GLY A 127 8.59 5.75 -9.60
N GLN A 128 8.35 6.01 -8.31
CA GLN A 128 9.41 6.24 -7.33
C GLN A 128 10.24 4.99 -7.06
N SER A 129 9.57 3.83 -6.94
CA SER A 129 10.24 2.56 -6.66
C SER A 129 11.11 2.12 -7.83
N LYS A 130 12.29 1.63 -7.51
CA LYS A 130 13.22 1.04 -8.49
C LYS A 130 13.17 -0.49 -8.51
N THR A 131 12.26 -1.08 -7.73
CA THR A 131 12.12 -2.52 -7.64
C THR A 131 11.50 -3.07 -8.92
N ILE A 132 12.18 -4.01 -9.55
CA ILE A 132 11.64 -4.85 -10.61
C ILE A 132 11.26 -6.17 -9.95
N ASN A 133 9.99 -6.52 -9.96
CA ASN A 133 9.55 -7.83 -9.48
C ASN A 133 10.11 -8.90 -10.43
N GLN A 134 11.16 -9.58 -10.02
CA GLN A 134 11.63 -10.75 -10.74
C GLN A 134 10.61 -11.86 -10.55
N ILE A 135 9.95 -12.23 -11.64
CA ILE A 135 9.14 -13.44 -11.69
C ILE A 135 10.12 -14.58 -11.91
N TYR A 136 10.41 -15.34 -10.86
CA TYR A 136 11.08 -16.64 -11.02
C TYR A 136 10.02 -17.65 -11.47
N TYR A 137 10.19 -18.16 -12.67
CA TYR A 137 9.47 -19.33 -13.16
C TYR A 137 10.18 -20.59 -12.70
#